data_b0e673dd151d9c96bf3efb58647b81d3
#
_entry.id   b0e673dd151d9c96bf3efb58647b81d3
#
_cell.length_a   1.000
_cell.length_b   1.000
_cell.length_c   1.000
_cell.angle_alpha   90.00
_cell.angle_beta   90.00
_cell.angle_gamma   90.00
#
_symmetry.space_group_name_H-M   'P 1'
#
loop_
_entity.id
_entity.type
_entity.pdbx_description
1 polymer ?
#
loop_
_entity_poly.entity_id
_entity_poly.type
_entity_poly.pdbx_seq_one_letter_code
_entity_poly.pdbx_strand_id
1 'polypeptide(L)'
;MIDISNVTFEYRKGKPVLKDFSLSFPQGGVYGLLGKNGTGKSTLLYLISGLLRPRHGEVRVDGMLSANRQPEMLREIFLVPEEYDLPSVSLKSYTHALKSFYPRFSDELLRKCIEVFDLEMDMQLGSLSMGQKKKVYMCVALATGTRVLLMDEPTNGLDILSKSQFRKAVVQGMDEDKTVLVSTHQVQDVERLLDHVPIINGNQLLLHGPLNEDNGPVDLEKLFIETVEGIHTSDSDRQVIIK
;
A
#
# COMPACT_ATOMS: atom_id res chain seq x y z
N MET A 1 -11.26 -6.97 4.64
CA MET A 1 -10.47 -8.22 4.42
C MET A 1 -10.16 -8.36 2.93
N ILE A 2 -8.92 -8.71 2.57
CA ILE A 2 -8.50 -8.94 1.17
C ILE A 2 -8.04 -10.38 1.04
N ASP A 3 -8.61 -11.11 0.08
CA ASP A 3 -8.30 -12.52 -0.16
C ASP A 3 -7.82 -12.72 -1.59
N ILE A 4 -6.66 -13.33 -1.74
CA ILE A 4 -6.02 -13.68 -2.99
C ILE A 4 -5.90 -15.20 -3.04
N SER A 5 -6.57 -15.84 -3.99
CA SER A 5 -6.68 -17.30 -4.03
C SER A 5 -6.19 -17.84 -5.37
N ASN A 6 -5.07 -18.59 -5.33
CA ASN A 6 -4.46 -19.30 -6.46
C ASN A 6 -4.29 -18.42 -7.71
N VAL A 7 -3.89 -17.16 -7.51
CA VAL A 7 -3.77 -16.18 -8.58
C VAL A 7 -2.56 -16.47 -9.47
N THR A 8 -2.83 -16.59 -10.77
CA THR A 8 -1.79 -16.58 -11.80
C THR A 8 -2.00 -15.38 -12.71
N PHE A 9 -0.96 -14.56 -12.86
CA PHE A 9 -0.97 -13.37 -13.70
C PHE A 9 0.30 -13.24 -14.53
N GLU A 10 0.14 -12.83 -15.79
CA GLU A 10 1.25 -12.54 -16.70
C GLU A 10 0.89 -11.36 -17.60
N TYR A 11 1.85 -10.45 -17.81
CA TYR A 11 1.72 -9.37 -18.81
C TYR A 11 1.97 -9.90 -20.22
N ARG A 12 2.85 -10.91 -20.35
CA ARG A 12 3.18 -11.57 -21.61
C ARG A 12 3.01 -13.07 -21.44
N LYS A 13 2.40 -13.72 -22.43
CA LYS A 13 2.14 -15.17 -22.44
C LYS A 13 3.42 -15.96 -22.14
N GLY A 14 3.34 -16.87 -21.16
CA GLY A 14 4.44 -17.75 -20.76
C GLY A 14 5.49 -17.11 -19.84
N LYS A 15 5.26 -15.89 -19.35
CA LYS A 15 6.12 -15.22 -18.37
C LYS A 15 5.28 -14.75 -17.17
N PRO A 16 4.91 -15.66 -16.27
CA PRO A 16 4.10 -15.31 -15.10
C PRO A 16 4.87 -14.40 -14.15
N VAL A 17 4.21 -13.35 -13.70
CA VAL A 17 4.67 -12.47 -12.61
C VAL A 17 4.23 -13.05 -11.28
N LEU A 18 3.01 -13.58 -11.22
CA LEU A 18 2.48 -14.35 -10.10
C LEU A 18 2.01 -15.71 -10.62
N LYS A 19 2.29 -16.78 -9.88
CA LYS A 19 1.91 -18.15 -10.26
C LYS A 19 1.40 -18.89 -9.03
N ASP A 20 0.13 -19.33 -9.10
CA ASP A 20 -0.57 -20.03 -8.02
C ASP A 20 -0.43 -19.34 -6.65
N PHE A 21 -0.42 -17.99 -6.70
CA PHE A 21 -0.15 -17.15 -5.56
C PHE A 21 -1.39 -16.98 -4.67
N SER A 22 -1.25 -17.23 -3.38
CA SER A 22 -2.32 -17.06 -2.40
C SER A 22 -1.81 -16.26 -1.21
N LEU A 23 -2.60 -15.29 -0.75
CA LEU A 23 -2.30 -14.44 0.39
C LEU A 23 -3.59 -13.80 0.89
N SER A 24 -3.77 -13.72 2.20
CA SER A 24 -4.89 -13.00 2.81
C SER A 24 -4.37 -11.86 3.69
N PHE A 25 -5.06 -10.73 3.63
CA PHE A 25 -4.84 -9.60 4.53
C PHE A 25 -6.10 -9.42 5.38
N PRO A 26 -6.05 -9.75 6.67
CA PRO A 26 -7.09 -9.40 7.63
C PRO A 26 -7.45 -7.91 7.59
N GLN A 27 -8.63 -7.57 8.07
CA GLN A 27 -9.05 -6.18 8.19
C GLN A 27 -8.26 -5.49 9.30
N GLY A 28 -7.95 -4.22 9.08
CA GLY A 28 -7.18 -3.38 10.00
C GLY A 28 -5.66 -3.53 9.84
N GLY A 29 -4.92 -2.53 10.28
CA GLY A 29 -3.47 -2.53 10.33
C GLY A 29 -2.74 -2.10 9.05
N VAL A 30 -1.43 -1.95 9.19
CA VAL A 30 -0.51 -1.53 8.13
C VAL A 30 0.36 -2.71 7.70
N TYR A 31 0.26 -3.09 6.44
CA TYR A 31 0.98 -4.20 5.83
C TYR A 31 2.09 -3.70 4.92
N GLY A 32 3.32 -4.10 5.20
CA GLY A 32 4.49 -3.81 4.36
C GLY A 32 4.77 -4.92 3.35
N LEU A 33 4.28 -4.78 2.12
CA LEU A 33 4.56 -5.73 1.04
C LEU A 33 6.00 -5.54 0.55
N LEU A 34 6.93 -6.35 1.06
CA LEU A 34 8.34 -6.24 0.77
C LEU A 34 8.77 -7.17 -0.37
N GLY A 35 9.74 -6.73 -1.15
CA GLY A 35 10.31 -7.51 -2.26
C GLY A 35 11.23 -6.68 -3.13
N LYS A 36 12.13 -7.32 -3.86
CA LYS A 36 12.99 -6.66 -4.86
C LYS A 36 12.13 -6.05 -5.97
N ASN A 37 12.73 -5.13 -6.73
CA ASN A 37 12.05 -4.58 -7.91
C ASN A 37 11.73 -5.70 -8.92
N GLY A 38 10.53 -5.63 -9.51
CA GLY A 38 10.07 -6.64 -10.47
C GLY A 38 9.50 -7.93 -9.86
N THR A 39 9.37 -8.06 -8.53
CA THR A 39 8.81 -9.25 -7.87
C THR A 39 7.28 -9.34 -7.90
N GLY A 40 6.59 -8.35 -8.47
CA GLY A 40 5.14 -8.38 -8.60
C GLY A 40 4.37 -7.57 -7.56
N LYS A 41 5.02 -6.76 -6.70
CA LYS A 41 4.35 -5.91 -5.69
C LYS A 41 3.27 -5.01 -6.30
N SER A 42 3.64 -4.16 -7.26
CA SER A 42 2.71 -3.26 -7.96
C SER A 42 1.61 -4.05 -8.68
N THR A 43 1.98 -5.18 -9.30
CA THR A 43 1.01 -6.08 -9.96
C THR A 43 -0.04 -6.57 -8.97
N LEU A 44 0.39 -6.96 -7.77
CA LEU A 44 -0.53 -7.41 -6.72
C LEU A 44 -1.48 -6.29 -6.29
N LEU A 45 -0.97 -5.07 -6.05
CA LEU A 45 -1.81 -3.90 -5.73
C LEU A 45 -2.82 -3.62 -6.85
N TYR A 46 -2.42 -3.73 -8.13
CA TYR A 46 -3.31 -3.51 -9.26
C TYR A 46 -4.36 -4.62 -9.43
N LEU A 47 -4.05 -5.86 -9.06
CA LEU A 47 -5.02 -6.95 -8.99
C LEU A 47 -6.04 -6.73 -7.86
N ILE A 48 -5.59 -6.27 -6.68
CA ILE A 48 -6.47 -5.94 -5.54
C ILE A 48 -7.40 -4.79 -5.90
N SER A 49 -6.90 -3.73 -6.56
CA SER A 49 -7.72 -2.59 -6.99
C SER A 49 -8.64 -2.90 -8.19
N GLY A 50 -8.49 -4.08 -8.80
CA GLY A 50 -9.25 -4.48 -9.98
C GLY A 50 -8.81 -3.80 -11.29
N LEU A 51 -7.67 -3.10 -11.30
CA LEU A 51 -7.08 -2.55 -12.52
C LEU A 51 -6.52 -3.63 -13.43
N LEU A 52 -6.09 -4.75 -12.85
CA LEU A 52 -5.67 -5.96 -13.56
C LEU A 52 -6.62 -7.11 -13.24
N ARG A 53 -6.71 -8.06 -14.18
CA ARG A 53 -7.50 -9.29 -14.01
C ARG A 53 -6.58 -10.50 -14.05
N PRO A 54 -6.66 -11.42 -13.07
CA PRO A 54 -5.86 -12.64 -13.10
C PRO A 54 -6.30 -13.55 -14.26
N ARG A 55 -5.38 -14.38 -14.75
CA ARG A 55 -5.71 -15.44 -15.72
C ARG A 55 -6.39 -16.64 -15.05
N HIS A 56 -5.93 -16.96 -13.86
CA HIS A 56 -6.48 -18.00 -13.00
C HIS A 56 -6.55 -17.49 -11.57
N GLY A 57 -7.41 -18.12 -10.77
CA GLY A 57 -7.66 -17.70 -9.42
C GLY A 57 -8.53 -16.44 -9.33
N GLU A 58 -8.64 -15.89 -8.14
CA GLU A 58 -9.46 -14.71 -7.90
C GLU A 58 -8.88 -13.84 -6.78
N VAL A 59 -9.25 -12.55 -6.81
CA VAL A 59 -8.98 -11.59 -5.74
C VAL A 59 -10.31 -11.02 -5.27
N ARG A 60 -10.53 -11.05 -3.96
CA ARG A 60 -11.70 -10.50 -3.31
C ARG A 60 -11.32 -9.41 -2.31
N VAL A 61 -12.14 -8.38 -2.26
CA VAL A 61 -12.07 -7.34 -1.25
C VAL A 61 -13.44 -7.27 -0.58
N ASP A 62 -13.49 -7.51 0.72
CA ASP A 62 -14.72 -7.65 1.50
C ASP A 62 -15.74 -8.59 0.83
N GLY A 63 -15.25 -9.74 0.32
CA GLY A 63 -16.03 -10.75 -0.38
C GLY A 63 -16.39 -10.44 -1.83
N MET A 64 -16.19 -9.20 -2.31
CA MET A 64 -16.48 -8.79 -3.68
C MET A 64 -15.28 -9.07 -4.61
N LEU A 65 -15.55 -9.63 -5.79
CA LEU A 65 -14.51 -9.86 -6.80
C LEU A 65 -13.94 -8.53 -7.32
N SER A 66 -12.64 -8.30 -7.13
CA SER A 66 -11.97 -7.06 -7.54
C SER A 66 -12.06 -6.80 -9.04
N ALA A 67 -11.97 -7.87 -9.84
CA ALA A 67 -12.06 -7.80 -11.30
C ALA A 67 -13.39 -7.26 -11.83
N ASN A 68 -14.46 -7.32 -11.03
CA ASN A 68 -15.78 -6.79 -11.41
C ASN A 68 -15.90 -5.28 -11.25
N ARG A 69 -15.00 -4.65 -10.46
CA ARG A 69 -14.97 -3.19 -10.24
C ARG A 69 -16.32 -2.59 -9.89
N GLN A 70 -17.06 -3.27 -9.02
CA GLN A 70 -18.39 -2.79 -8.58
C GLN A 70 -18.23 -1.44 -7.86
N PRO A 71 -19.15 -0.47 -8.06
CA PRO A 71 -19.06 0.84 -7.43
C PRO A 71 -18.93 0.79 -5.90
N GLU A 72 -19.59 -0.17 -5.27
CA GLU A 72 -19.55 -0.42 -3.82
C GLU A 72 -18.14 -0.73 -3.37
N MET A 73 -17.43 -1.61 -4.09
CA MET A 73 -16.03 -1.96 -3.80
C MET A 73 -15.10 -0.76 -4.07
N LEU A 74 -15.29 -0.05 -5.20
CA LEU A 74 -14.42 1.06 -5.59
C LEU A 74 -14.50 2.24 -4.61
N ARG A 75 -15.63 2.43 -3.92
CA ARG A 75 -15.76 3.42 -2.85
C ARG A 75 -14.97 3.08 -1.58
N GLU A 76 -14.59 1.81 -1.43
CA GLU A 76 -13.87 1.29 -0.27
C GLU A 76 -12.37 1.13 -0.50
N ILE A 77 -11.89 1.37 -1.72
CA ILE A 77 -10.48 1.24 -2.11
C ILE A 77 -9.96 2.54 -2.69
N PHE A 78 -8.76 2.93 -2.29
CA PHE A 78 -7.98 3.96 -2.98
C PHE A 78 -6.57 3.44 -3.27
N LEU A 79 -6.08 3.67 -4.49
CA LEU A 79 -4.73 3.30 -4.91
C LEU A 79 -3.90 4.56 -5.15
N VAL A 80 -2.76 4.64 -4.48
CA VAL A 80 -1.68 5.58 -4.77
C VAL A 80 -0.63 4.83 -5.60
N PRO A 81 -0.57 5.00 -6.93
CA PRO A 81 0.44 4.34 -7.74
C PRO A 81 1.81 5.02 -7.57
N GLU A 82 2.88 4.38 -8.01
CA GLU A 82 4.23 4.95 -7.96
C GLU A 82 4.35 6.20 -8.85
N GLU A 83 3.79 6.13 -10.07
CA GLU A 83 3.78 7.22 -11.05
C GLU A 83 2.34 7.63 -11.35
N TYR A 84 2.10 8.93 -11.39
CA TYR A 84 0.80 9.52 -11.73
C TYR A 84 0.92 10.99 -12.12
N ASP A 85 -0.07 11.47 -12.84
CA ASP A 85 -0.26 12.88 -13.12
C ASP A 85 -1.46 13.44 -12.38
N LEU A 86 -1.35 14.68 -11.93
CA LEU A 86 -2.44 15.44 -11.36
C LEU A 86 -2.99 16.43 -12.39
N PRO A 87 -4.30 16.66 -12.42
CA PRO A 87 -4.91 17.61 -13.35
C PRO A 87 -4.48 19.04 -13.02
N SER A 88 -4.48 19.92 -14.04
CA SER A 88 -4.13 21.34 -13.87
C SER A 88 -5.30 22.14 -13.26
N VAL A 89 -5.64 21.83 -12.02
CA VAL A 89 -6.67 22.49 -11.21
C VAL A 89 -6.13 22.77 -9.82
N SER A 90 -6.84 23.57 -9.01
CA SER A 90 -6.44 23.75 -7.60
C SER A 90 -6.72 22.49 -6.78
N LEU A 91 -5.97 22.27 -5.68
CA LEU A 91 -6.22 21.20 -4.74
C LEU A 91 -7.66 21.23 -4.21
N LYS A 92 -8.19 22.44 -3.93
CA LYS A 92 -9.60 22.66 -3.52
C LYS A 92 -10.58 22.12 -4.54
N SER A 93 -10.38 22.42 -5.82
CA SER A 93 -11.28 21.93 -6.91
C SER A 93 -11.16 20.41 -7.07
N TYR A 94 -9.95 19.87 -6.99
CA TYR A 94 -9.70 18.43 -7.09
C TYR A 94 -10.38 17.65 -5.98
N THR A 95 -10.19 18.07 -4.72
CA THR A 95 -10.82 17.41 -3.57
C THR A 95 -12.33 17.55 -3.58
N HIS A 96 -12.87 18.68 -4.04
CA HIS A 96 -14.33 18.86 -4.21
C HIS A 96 -14.91 17.83 -5.18
N ALA A 97 -14.25 17.59 -6.31
CA ALA A 97 -14.69 16.59 -7.28
C ALA A 97 -14.62 15.16 -6.71
N LEU A 98 -13.56 14.84 -5.96
CA LEU A 98 -13.38 13.50 -5.38
C LEU A 98 -14.41 13.14 -4.31
N LYS A 99 -14.93 14.09 -3.56
CA LYS A 99 -15.97 13.86 -2.54
C LYS A 99 -17.21 13.15 -3.07
N SER A 100 -17.54 13.35 -4.34
CA SER A 100 -18.69 12.68 -4.98
C SER A 100 -18.50 11.17 -5.12
N PHE A 101 -17.26 10.70 -5.15
CA PHE A 101 -16.92 9.28 -5.31
C PHE A 101 -16.67 8.58 -3.99
N TYR A 102 -16.26 9.31 -2.95
CA TYR A 102 -15.88 8.78 -1.64
C TYR A 102 -16.78 9.32 -0.54
N PRO A 103 -17.87 8.61 -0.19
CA PRO A 103 -18.86 9.08 0.78
C PRO A 103 -18.32 9.36 2.18
N ARG A 104 -17.19 8.73 2.54
CA ARG A 104 -16.52 8.92 3.84
C ARG A 104 -15.39 9.95 3.80
N PHE A 105 -15.33 10.77 2.74
CA PHE A 105 -14.30 11.79 2.62
C PHE A 105 -14.30 12.73 3.83
N SER A 106 -13.16 12.85 4.51
CA SER A 106 -12.98 13.66 5.71
C SER A 106 -12.23 14.95 5.41
N ASP A 107 -12.93 16.09 5.48
CA ASP A 107 -12.31 17.42 5.40
C ASP A 107 -11.37 17.70 6.57
N GLU A 108 -11.66 17.13 7.72
CA GLU A 108 -10.81 17.27 8.91
C GLU A 108 -9.48 16.57 8.70
N LEU A 109 -9.51 15.32 8.20
CA LEU A 109 -8.29 14.57 7.93
C LEU A 109 -7.48 15.20 6.79
N LEU A 110 -8.18 15.72 5.76
CA LEU A 110 -7.51 16.48 4.69
C LEU A 110 -6.74 17.68 5.27
N ARG A 111 -7.36 18.49 6.13
CA ARG A 111 -6.71 19.65 6.76
C ARG A 111 -5.49 19.23 7.59
N LYS A 112 -5.63 18.19 8.42
CA LYS A 112 -4.51 17.66 9.22
C LYS A 112 -3.34 17.21 8.32
N CYS A 113 -3.62 16.52 7.23
CA CYS A 113 -2.58 16.10 6.29
C CYS A 113 -1.92 17.28 5.58
N ILE A 114 -2.69 18.29 5.17
CA ILE A 114 -2.18 19.53 4.58
C ILE A 114 -1.22 20.24 5.53
N GLU A 115 -1.59 20.37 6.81
CA GLU A 115 -0.73 20.95 7.85
C GLU A 115 0.56 20.13 8.04
N VAL A 116 0.45 18.79 8.07
CA VAL A 116 1.63 17.90 8.24
C VAL A 116 2.62 18.05 7.09
N PHE A 117 2.13 18.19 5.84
CA PHE A 117 2.97 18.27 4.66
C PHE A 117 3.32 19.70 4.22
N ASP A 118 2.84 20.71 4.96
CA ASP A 118 3.04 22.14 4.66
C ASP A 118 2.57 22.48 3.22
N LEU A 119 1.28 22.20 2.97
CA LEU A 119 0.64 22.42 1.68
C LEU A 119 -0.46 23.49 1.79
N GLU A 120 -0.92 24.02 0.65
CA GLU A 120 -1.98 25.02 0.58
C GLU A 120 -3.14 24.54 -0.32
N MET A 121 -4.38 24.84 0.08
CA MET A 121 -5.58 24.43 -0.68
C MET A 121 -5.70 25.07 -2.06
N ASP A 122 -5.14 26.26 -2.24
CA ASP A 122 -5.22 27.02 -3.50
C ASP A 122 -4.08 26.71 -4.47
N MET A 123 -3.13 25.82 -4.08
CA MET A 123 -2.01 25.44 -4.93
C MET A 123 -2.50 24.77 -6.23
N GLN A 124 -1.82 25.08 -7.35
CA GLN A 124 -2.15 24.53 -8.67
C GLN A 124 -1.42 23.20 -8.86
N LEU A 125 -2.18 22.11 -9.01
CA LEU A 125 -1.63 20.75 -9.03
C LEU A 125 -0.74 20.48 -10.25
N GLY A 126 -1.02 21.09 -11.39
CA GLY A 126 -0.25 20.88 -12.62
C GLY A 126 1.18 21.44 -12.59
N SER A 127 1.46 22.41 -11.71
CA SER A 127 2.77 23.06 -11.57
C SER A 127 3.66 22.49 -10.46
N LEU A 128 3.18 21.47 -9.74
CA LEU A 128 3.87 20.90 -8.59
C LEU A 128 5.08 20.05 -9.00
N SER A 129 6.12 20.09 -8.17
CA SER A 129 7.22 19.12 -8.25
C SER A 129 6.72 17.69 -7.93
N MET A 130 7.47 16.68 -8.35
CA MET A 130 7.10 15.27 -8.06
C MET A 130 6.92 15.02 -6.56
N GLY A 131 7.79 15.56 -5.70
CA GLY A 131 7.65 15.43 -4.24
C GLY A 131 6.37 16.09 -3.71
N GLN A 132 6.02 17.28 -4.20
CA GLN A 132 4.78 17.95 -3.84
C GLN A 132 3.55 17.20 -4.35
N LYS A 133 3.58 16.68 -5.59
CA LYS A 133 2.51 15.81 -6.13
C LYS A 133 2.28 14.60 -5.22
N LYS A 134 3.36 13.93 -4.77
CA LYS A 134 3.26 12.80 -3.84
C LYS A 134 2.59 13.19 -2.52
N LYS A 135 3.02 14.28 -1.91
CA LYS A 135 2.41 14.79 -0.67
C LYS A 135 0.91 15.06 -0.83
N VAL A 136 0.52 15.76 -1.90
CA VAL A 136 -0.89 16.03 -2.23
C VAL A 136 -1.67 14.74 -2.39
N TYR A 137 -1.14 13.79 -3.17
CA TYR A 137 -1.85 12.55 -3.45
C TYR A 137 -2.06 11.71 -2.18
N MET A 138 -1.06 11.68 -1.28
CA MET A 138 -1.18 11.04 0.02
C MET A 138 -2.22 11.71 0.93
N CYS A 139 -2.24 13.07 0.98
CA CYS A 139 -3.29 13.79 1.71
C CYS A 139 -4.69 13.41 1.23
N VAL A 140 -4.86 13.40 -0.08
CA VAL A 140 -6.14 13.05 -0.70
C VAL A 140 -6.49 11.60 -0.42
N ALA A 141 -5.56 10.67 -0.60
CA ALA A 141 -5.75 9.25 -0.37
C ALA A 141 -6.23 8.95 1.07
N LEU A 142 -5.57 9.54 2.06
CA LEU A 142 -5.96 9.39 3.46
C LEU A 142 -7.33 10.01 3.72
N ALA A 143 -7.60 11.19 3.14
CA ALA A 143 -8.86 11.92 3.31
C ALA A 143 -10.08 11.22 2.69
N THR A 144 -9.90 10.32 1.71
CA THR A 144 -11.02 9.56 1.10
C THR A 144 -11.82 8.76 2.12
N GLY A 145 -11.23 8.39 3.25
CA GLY A 145 -11.87 7.57 4.28
C GLY A 145 -12.12 6.12 3.82
N THR A 146 -11.44 5.66 2.77
CA THR A 146 -11.56 4.27 2.28
C THR A 146 -11.03 3.27 3.31
N ARG A 147 -11.64 2.08 3.36
CA ARG A 147 -11.19 0.99 4.25
C ARG A 147 -9.90 0.35 3.78
N VAL A 148 -9.67 0.32 2.48
CA VAL A 148 -8.46 -0.24 1.88
C VAL A 148 -7.70 0.86 1.18
N LEU A 149 -6.48 1.12 1.63
CA LEU A 149 -5.56 2.07 1.04
C LEU A 149 -4.33 1.32 0.54
N LEU A 150 -4.13 1.36 -0.78
CA LEU A 150 -3.02 0.72 -1.46
C LEU A 150 -2.00 1.79 -1.84
N MET A 151 -0.74 1.63 -1.47
CA MET A 151 0.33 2.59 -1.77
C MET A 151 1.51 1.89 -2.42
N ASP A 152 1.82 2.26 -3.65
CA ASP A 152 2.94 1.70 -4.40
C ASP A 152 4.15 2.63 -4.30
N GLU A 153 5.21 2.18 -3.61
CA GLU A 153 6.47 2.90 -3.36
C GLU A 153 6.24 4.38 -2.92
N PRO A 154 5.40 4.64 -1.89
CA PRO A 154 4.96 6.00 -1.56
C PRO A 154 6.09 6.93 -1.11
N THR A 155 7.17 6.38 -0.54
CA THR A 155 8.31 7.14 -0.01
C THR A 155 9.44 7.30 -1.02
N ASN A 156 9.37 6.63 -2.17
CA ASN A 156 10.40 6.72 -3.20
C ASN A 156 10.53 8.17 -3.72
N GLY A 157 11.77 8.70 -3.69
CA GLY A 157 12.06 10.07 -4.12
C GLY A 157 11.65 11.18 -3.14
N LEU A 158 11.20 10.85 -1.93
CA LEU A 158 10.98 11.82 -0.85
C LEU A 158 12.27 12.05 -0.06
N ASP A 159 12.46 13.29 0.39
CA ASP A 159 13.52 13.64 1.35
C ASP A 159 13.19 13.11 2.77
N ILE A 160 14.18 13.16 3.67
CA ILE A 160 14.07 12.63 5.04
C ILE A 160 12.91 13.26 5.81
N LEU A 161 12.70 14.59 5.66
CA LEU A 161 11.61 15.30 6.32
C LEU A 161 10.25 14.82 5.80
N SER A 162 10.11 14.74 4.48
CA SER A 162 8.88 14.27 3.83
C SER A 162 8.54 12.82 4.17
N LYS A 163 9.55 11.94 4.33
CA LYS A 163 9.35 10.57 4.83
C LYS A 163 8.82 10.55 6.27
N SER A 164 9.32 11.45 7.12
CA SER A 164 8.80 11.60 8.50
C SER A 164 7.36 12.13 8.51
N GLN A 165 7.07 13.12 7.64
CA GLN A 165 5.71 13.66 7.46
C GLN A 165 4.75 12.57 6.96
N PHE A 166 5.19 11.72 6.02
CA PHE A 166 4.41 10.57 5.53
C PHE A 166 4.00 9.63 6.67
N ARG A 167 4.96 9.21 7.50
CA ARG A 167 4.66 8.34 8.65
C ARG A 167 3.63 8.96 9.59
N LYS A 168 3.82 10.25 9.93
CA LYS A 168 2.88 10.99 10.78
C LYS A 168 1.48 11.05 10.17
N ALA A 169 1.38 11.32 8.87
CA ALA A 169 0.10 11.41 8.17
C ALA A 169 -0.63 10.04 8.15
N VAL A 170 0.11 8.95 7.89
CA VAL A 170 -0.48 7.59 7.90
C VAL A 170 -1.02 7.27 9.30
N VAL A 171 -0.24 7.47 10.37
CA VAL A 171 -0.70 7.24 11.75
C VAL A 171 -1.96 8.04 12.08
N GLN A 172 -2.03 9.31 11.67
CA GLN A 172 -3.22 10.16 11.89
C GLN A 172 -4.44 9.71 11.09
N GLY A 173 -4.22 9.03 9.95
CA GLY A 173 -5.26 8.55 9.07
C GLY A 173 -5.72 7.12 9.33
N MET A 174 -5.11 6.41 10.30
CA MET A 174 -5.51 5.06 10.70
C MET A 174 -6.75 5.08 11.59
N ASP A 175 -7.57 4.06 11.43
CA ASP A 175 -8.64 3.67 12.32
C ASP A 175 -8.68 2.13 12.40
N GLU A 176 -9.50 1.55 13.28
CA GLU A 176 -9.57 0.10 13.52
C GLU A 176 -9.96 -0.71 12.28
N ASP A 177 -10.73 -0.11 11.38
CA ASP A 177 -11.25 -0.78 10.18
C ASP A 177 -10.35 -0.60 8.95
N LYS A 178 -9.40 0.34 9.00
CA LYS A 178 -8.58 0.69 7.84
C LYS A 178 -7.41 -0.27 7.66
N THR A 179 -7.31 -0.84 6.47
CA THR A 179 -6.19 -1.67 6.02
C THR A 179 -5.34 -0.86 5.05
N VAL A 180 -4.08 -0.66 5.37
CA VAL A 180 -3.11 0.03 4.51
C VAL A 180 -2.07 -0.97 4.02
N LEU A 181 -1.95 -1.12 2.70
CA LEU A 181 -0.89 -1.91 2.07
C LEU A 181 0.14 -0.97 1.46
N VAL A 182 1.37 -1.04 1.92
CA VAL A 182 2.49 -0.26 1.39
C VAL A 182 3.46 -1.20 0.70
N SER A 183 3.59 -1.11 -0.63
CA SER A 183 4.67 -1.80 -1.33
C SER A 183 5.95 -0.98 -1.22
N THR A 184 7.05 -1.62 -0.87
CA THR A 184 8.35 -0.96 -0.87
C THR A 184 9.51 -1.96 -0.96
N HIS A 185 10.65 -1.46 -1.43
CA HIS A 185 11.95 -2.09 -1.32
C HIS A 185 12.86 -1.37 -0.30
N GLN A 186 12.38 -0.23 0.26
CA GLN A 186 13.07 0.60 1.26
C GLN A 186 12.41 0.39 2.63
N VAL A 187 12.79 -0.68 3.31
CA VAL A 187 12.16 -1.13 4.57
C VAL A 187 12.21 -0.05 5.66
N GLN A 188 13.39 0.60 5.81
CA GLN A 188 13.65 1.61 6.85
C GLN A 188 12.67 2.79 6.83
N ASP A 189 12.10 3.10 5.66
CA ASP A 189 11.18 4.23 5.51
C ASP A 189 9.84 4.00 6.21
N VAL A 190 9.41 2.73 6.30
CA VAL A 190 8.07 2.35 6.73
C VAL A 190 8.05 1.41 7.94
N GLU A 191 9.18 0.84 8.35
CA GLU A 191 9.24 -0.21 9.39
C GLU A 191 8.46 0.12 10.66
N ARG A 192 8.50 1.38 11.10
CA ARG A 192 7.80 1.85 12.32
C ARG A 192 6.28 2.00 12.15
N LEU A 193 5.78 1.81 10.95
CA LEU A 193 4.34 1.85 10.66
C LEU A 193 3.74 0.45 10.56
N LEU A 194 4.57 -0.58 10.38
CA LEU A 194 4.10 -1.89 9.95
C LEU A 194 3.65 -2.74 11.13
N ASP A 195 2.45 -3.29 11.02
CA ASP A 195 1.94 -4.34 11.91
C ASP A 195 2.28 -5.73 11.36
N HIS A 196 2.34 -5.87 10.01
CA HIS A 196 2.57 -7.14 9.32
C HIS A 196 3.50 -6.97 8.12
N VAL A 197 4.28 -8.01 7.82
CA VAL A 197 5.25 -7.97 6.73
C VAL A 197 5.16 -9.23 5.86
N PRO A 198 4.40 -9.22 4.76
CA PRO A 198 4.56 -10.19 3.68
C PRO A 198 5.79 -9.87 2.83
N ILE A 199 6.68 -10.87 2.68
CA ILE A 199 7.87 -10.79 1.82
C ILE A 199 7.63 -11.65 0.58
N ILE A 200 7.73 -11.03 -0.61
CA ILE A 200 7.58 -11.73 -1.87
C ILE A 200 8.87 -11.71 -2.68
N ASN A 201 9.19 -12.84 -3.30
CA ASN A 201 10.31 -12.97 -4.21
C ASN A 201 9.87 -13.72 -5.48
N GLY A 202 9.76 -12.97 -6.57
CA GLY A 202 9.14 -13.50 -7.79
C GLY A 202 7.69 -13.92 -7.54
N ASN A 203 7.36 -15.15 -7.93
CA ASN A 203 6.00 -15.69 -7.77
C ASN A 203 5.75 -16.40 -6.42
N GLN A 204 6.63 -16.23 -5.44
CA GLN A 204 6.54 -16.92 -4.14
C GLN A 204 6.37 -15.94 -2.99
N LEU A 205 5.49 -16.30 -2.06
CA LEU A 205 5.41 -15.71 -0.73
C LEU A 205 6.46 -16.41 0.14
N LEU A 206 7.48 -15.66 0.57
CA LEU A 206 8.57 -16.24 1.39
C LEU A 206 8.26 -16.16 2.89
N LEU A 207 7.60 -15.09 3.30
CA LEU A 207 7.25 -14.84 4.69
C LEU A 207 5.93 -14.09 4.75
N HIS A 208 5.10 -14.39 5.74
CA HIS A 208 3.91 -13.61 6.09
C HIS A 208 3.64 -13.78 7.59
N GLY A 209 3.67 -12.70 8.34
CA GLY A 209 3.37 -12.74 9.77
C GLY A 209 3.30 -11.35 10.40
N PRO A 210 2.75 -11.28 11.62
CA PRO A 210 2.78 -10.07 12.41
C PRO A 210 4.21 -9.76 12.88
N LEU A 211 4.50 -8.49 13.05
CA LEU A 211 5.70 -8.04 13.74
C LEU A 211 5.42 -8.07 15.25
N ASN A 212 5.87 -9.14 15.92
CA ASN A 212 5.69 -9.28 17.36
C ASN A 212 6.76 -8.48 18.10
N GLU A 213 6.36 -7.44 18.82
CA GLU A 213 7.24 -6.68 19.71
C GLU A 213 7.69 -7.48 20.95
N ASP A 214 7.05 -8.59 21.27
CA ASP A 214 7.32 -9.42 22.47
C ASP A 214 8.75 -9.97 22.52
N ASN A 215 9.45 -10.05 21.39
CA ASN A 215 10.83 -10.55 21.30
C ASN A 215 11.88 -9.45 21.05
N GLY A 216 11.49 -8.18 21.23
CA GLY A 216 12.34 -7.02 20.96
C GLY A 216 12.23 -6.50 19.51
N PRO A 217 12.91 -5.38 19.21
CA PRO A 217 12.83 -4.77 17.90
C PRO A 217 13.38 -5.71 16.83
N VAL A 218 12.57 -6.03 15.84
CA VAL A 218 12.96 -6.84 14.67
C VAL A 218 13.71 -5.95 13.70
N ASP A 219 14.93 -6.32 13.34
CA ASP A 219 15.67 -5.70 12.24
C ASP A 219 15.09 -6.21 10.92
N LEU A 220 14.11 -5.48 10.39
CA LEU A 220 13.41 -5.86 9.17
C LEU A 220 14.29 -5.86 7.93
N GLU A 221 15.32 -5.04 7.88
CA GLU A 221 16.25 -5.02 6.76
C GLU A 221 17.08 -6.31 6.74
N LYS A 222 17.59 -6.71 7.89
CA LYS A 222 18.30 -7.98 8.05
C LYS A 222 17.41 -9.16 7.71
N LEU A 223 16.19 -9.20 8.26
CA LEU A 223 15.19 -10.24 7.98
C LEU A 223 14.88 -10.33 6.48
N PHE A 224 14.70 -9.20 5.81
CA PHE A 224 14.43 -9.14 4.38
C PHE A 224 15.60 -9.72 3.58
N ILE A 225 16.84 -9.32 3.88
CA ILE A 225 18.04 -9.81 3.20
C ILE A 225 18.16 -11.33 3.38
N GLU A 226 18.12 -11.81 4.62
CA GLU A 226 18.26 -13.24 4.95
C GLU A 226 17.16 -14.08 4.28
N THR A 227 15.92 -13.57 4.27
CA THR A 227 14.79 -14.27 3.65
C THR A 227 14.95 -14.36 2.13
N VAL A 228 15.40 -13.29 1.48
CA VAL A 228 15.54 -13.22 0.01
C VAL A 228 16.79 -13.95 -0.50
N GLU A 229 17.86 -13.97 0.27
CA GLU A 229 19.11 -14.66 -0.08
C GLU A 229 19.09 -16.15 0.27
N GLY A 230 18.04 -16.62 0.96
CA GLY A 230 17.94 -18.02 1.39
C GLY A 230 18.96 -18.40 2.47
N ILE A 231 19.56 -17.42 3.13
CA ILE A 231 20.43 -17.62 4.28
C ILE A 231 19.52 -18.08 5.43
N HIS A 232 19.64 -19.34 5.83
CA HIS A 232 18.80 -19.94 6.86
C HIS A 232 18.99 -19.19 8.19
N THR A 233 18.02 -18.34 8.55
CA THR A 233 17.77 -18.02 9.94
C THR A 233 17.45 -19.32 10.67
N SER A 234 18.00 -19.52 11.87
CA SER A 234 17.71 -20.68 12.70
C SER A 234 16.17 -20.82 12.86
N ASP A 235 15.66 -22.06 12.97
CA ASP A 235 14.22 -22.31 13.14
C ASP A 235 13.58 -21.53 14.30
N SER A 236 14.38 -21.04 15.26
CA SER A 236 13.97 -20.15 16.33
C SER A 236 13.50 -18.77 15.85
N ASP A 237 14.15 -18.19 14.85
CA ASP A 237 13.79 -16.85 14.35
C ASP A 237 12.57 -16.88 13.43
N ARG A 238 12.31 -18.01 12.75
CA ARG A 238 11.09 -18.23 11.96
C ARG A 238 9.84 -18.39 12.82
N GLN A 239 9.95 -19.00 14.01
CA GLN A 239 8.82 -19.18 14.93
C GLN A 239 8.40 -17.87 15.61
N VAL A 240 9.26 -16.87 15.68
CA VAL A 240 8.99 -15.56 16.24
C VAL A 240 8.01 -14.74 15.41
N ILE A 241 7.97 -14.98 14.08
CA ILE A 241 7.18 -14.19 13.13
C ILE A 241 5.88 -14.91 12.69
N ILE A 242 5.75 -16.20 12.96
CA ILE A 242 4.64 -17.04 12.45
C ILE A 242 3.65 -17.46 13.58
N LYS A 243 3.81 -16.96 14.79
CA LYS A 243 2.82 -17.13 15.86
C LYS A 243 2.04 -15.86 16.05
#